data_ef1d0b22239e50002b192ee08e0bf2b8
#
_entry.id   ef1d0b22239e50002b192ee08e0bf2b8
#
_cell.length_a   1.000
_cell.length_b   1.000
_cell.length_c   1.000
_cell.angle_alpha   90.00
_cell.angle_beta   90.00
_cell.angle_gamma   90.00
#
_symmetry.space_group_name_H-M   'P 1'
#
loop_
_entity.id
_entity.type
_entity.pdbx_description
1 polymer ?
#
loop_
_entity_poly.entity_id
_entity_poly.type
_entity_poly.pdbx_seq_one_letter_code
_entity_poly.pdbx_strand_id
1 'polypeptide(L)'
;VEQSQSSSSESSSTSTSSSSSQEKKVDTSAYDSIISKYQTAVANNQTDASLNSFVVTYANSQTSSTALKPYDLKNGNYKLTVGTWKSSNGKTIIITSDGQLELWGSTYPIDKVSSNQYVSGIYTLTYVDSSQVGNTPIQLCPKGISDGSDVGDNSKDRILATNGVPSEESYFYRVD
;
A
#
# COMPACT_ATOMS: atom_id res chain seq x y z
N VAL A 1 33.18 -54.12 -50.20
CA VAL A 1 31.95 -54.84 -49.92
C VAL A 1 31.59 -54.64 -48.49
N GLU A 2 30.35 -54.05 -48.33
CA GLU A 2 29.42 -54.11 -47.21
C GLU A 2 29.85 -53.60 -45.86
N GLN A 3 29.32 -52.45 -45.45
CA GLN A 3 28.00 -52.17 -44.81
C GLN A 3 27.88 -52.73 -43.41
N SER A 4 27.77 -51.83 -42.48
CA SER A 4 26.51 -51.70 -41.75
C SER A 4 26.56 -50.54 -40.77
N GLN A 5 25.56 -49.71 -40.86
CA GLN A 5 25.14 -48.70 -39.90
C GLN A 5 24.67 -49.33 -38.63
N SER A 6 24.93 -48.72 -37.49
CA SER A 6 23.96 -48.66 -36.42
C SER A 6 24.09 -47.36 -35.67
N SER A 7 23.07 -46.59 -35.77
CA SER A 7 22.76 -45.44 -34.98
C SER A 7 22.46 -45.83 -33.55
N SER A 8 23.11 -45.29 -32.57
CA SER A 8 22.63 -45.27 -31.23
C SER A 8 22.47 -43.83 -30.76
N SER A 9 21.24 -43.47 -30.62
CA SER A 9 20.78 -42.23 -30.00
C SER A 9 21.06 -42.28 -28.51
N GLU A 10 22.03 -41.51 -28.05
CA GLU A 10 22.16 -41.23 -26.64
C GLU A 10 21.18 -40.08 -26.26
N SER A 11 20.14 -40.44 -25.57
CA SER A 11 19.30 -39.49 -24.83
C SER A 11 20.04 -39.09 -23.57
N SER A 12 20.62 -37.90 -23.57
CA SER A 12 21.09 -37.26 -22.35
C SER A 12 19.88 -36.83 -21.49
N SER A 13 19.58 -37.59 -20.47
CA SER A 13 18.68 -37.20 -19.43
C SER A 13 19.35 -36.14 -18.55
N THR A 14 19.01 -34.88 -18.78
CA THR A 14 19.33 -33.80 -17.86
C THR A 14 18.48 -33.96 -16.64
N SER A 15 19.04 -34.48 -15.57
CA SER A 15 18.43 -34.46 -14.26
C SER A 15 18.41 -33.02 -13.74
N THR A 16 17.30 -32.33 -13.93
CA THR A 16 17.02 -31.09 -13.25
C THR A 16 16.78 -31.44 -11.79
N SER A 17 17.73 -31.11 -10.94
CA SER A 17 17.55 -31.12 -9.51
C SER A 17 16.54 -30.00 -9.18
N SER A 18 15.29 -30.38 -9.02
CA SER A 18 14.28 -29.52 -8.44
C SER A 18 14.64 -29.28 -6.99
N SER A 19 15.23 -28.11 -6.71
CA SER A 19 15.27 -27.60 -5.37
C SER A 19 13.81 -27.35 -4.97
N SER A 20 13.26 -28.23 -4.12
CA SER A 20 11.97 -28.03 -3.49
C SER A 20 12.11 -26.92 -2.47
N SER A 21 12.02 -25.64 -2.94
CA SER A 21 11.57 -24.58 -2.08
C SER A 21 10.15 -24.95 -1.70
N GLN A 22 9.91 -25.27 -0.43
CA GLN A 22 8.57 -25.42 0.10
C GLN A 22 7.89 -24.06 -0.07
N GLU A 23 7.12 -23.91 -1.14
CA GLU A 23 6.23 -22.79 -1.29
C GLU A 23 5.29 -22.82 -0.09
N LYS A 24 5.38 -21.78 0.76
CA LYS A 24 4.51 -21.61 1.89
C LYS A 24 3.09 -21.56 1.34
N LYS A 25 2.29 -22.60 1.58
CA LYS A 25 0.91 -22.67 1.10
C LYS A 25 0.16 -21.44 1.62
N VAL A 26 -0.16 -20.53 0.71
CA VAL A 26 -0.94 -19.35 1.04
C VAL A 26 -2.34 -19.80 1.42
N ASP A 27 -2.84 -19.36 2.58
CA ASP A 27 -4.23 -19.60 2.96
C ASP A 27 -5.13 -18.77 2.05
N THR A 28 -5.84 -19.47 1.15
CA THR A 28 -6.74 -18.87 0.15
C THR A 28 -8.19 -18.84 0.61
N SER A 29 -8.51 -19.25 1.84
CA SER A 29 -9.88 -19.33 2.33
C SER A 29 -10.62 -18.00 2.25
N ALA A 30 -9.92 -16.90 2.50
CA ALA A 30 -10.45 -15.54 2.36
C ALA A 30 -10.82 -15.18 0.91
N TYR A 31 -10.23 -15.86 -0.06
CA TYR A 31 -10.45 -15.64 -1.49
C TYR A 31 -11.54 -16.53 -2.09
N ASP A 32 -11.95 -17.59 -1.40
CA ASP A 32 -12.87 -18.58 -1.95
C ASP A 32 -14.23 -17.98 -2.30
N SER A 33 -14.76 -17.10 -1.48
CA SER A 33 -16.05 -16.47 -1.76
C SER A 33 -15.98 -15.53 -2.99
N ILE A 34 -14.84 -14.94 -3.25
CA ILE A 34 -14.59 -14.07 -4.41
C ILE A 34 -14.36 -14.88 -5.65
N ILE A 35 -13.58 -15.93 -5.56
CA ILE A 35 -13.39 -16.88 -6.66
C ILE A 35 -14.76 -17.40 -7.09
N SER A 36 -15.63 -17.79 -6.15
CA SER A 36 -16.98 -18.23 -6.43
C SER A 36 -17.84 -17.17 -7.11
N LYS A 37 -17.78 -15.94 -6.63
CA LYS A 37 -18.50 -14.79 -7.24
C LYS A 37 -17.98 -14.48 -8.64
N TYR A 38 -16.66 -14.52 -8.84
CA TYR A 38 -16.05 -14.34 -10.14
C TYR A 38 -16.49 -15.43 -11.13
N GLN A 39 -16.43 -16.68 -10.72
CA GLN A 39 -16.87 -17.82 -11.54
C GLN A 39 -18.34 -17.70 -11.92
N THR A 40 -19.19 -17.29 -10.97
CA THR A 40 -20.62 -17.04 -11.23
C THR A 40 -20.82 -15.89 -12.21
N ALA A 41 -20.08 -14.81 -12.06
CA ALA A 41 -20.14 -13.67 -12.97
C ALA A 41 -19.72 -14.04 -14.39
N VAL A 42 -18.67 -14.83 -14.56
CA VAL A 42 -18.22 -15.34 -15.85
C VAL A 42 -19.27 -16.25 -16.48
N ALA A 43 -19.86 -17.16 -15.69
CA ALA A 43 -20.91 -18.07 -16.16
C ALA A 43 -22.17 -17.34 -16.64
N ASN A 44 -22.46 -16.17 -16.05
CA ASN A 44 -23.62 -15.32 -16.38
C ASN A 44 -23.30 -14.26 -17.44
N ASN A 45 -22.13 -14.27 -18.07
CA ASN A 45 -21.67 -13.27 -19.05
C ASN A 45 -21.81 -11.82 -18.54
N GLN A 46 -21.49 -11.61 -17.27
CA GLN A 46 -21.52 -10.26 -16.69
C GLN A 46 -20.42 -9.38 -17.27
N THR A 47 -20.69 -8.07 -17.32
CA THR A 47 -19.79 -7.09 -17.88
C THR A 47 -18.56 -6.86 -16.99
N ASP A 48 -17.48 -6.30 -17.56
CA ASP A 48 -16.25 -5.95 -16.82
C ASP A 48 -16.52 -5.01 -15.63
N ALA A 49 -17.54 -4.16 -15.71
CA ALA A 49 -17.95 -3.28 -14.62
C ALA A 49 -18.42 -4.06 -13.38
N SER A 50 -19.13 -5.19 -13.57
CA SER A 50 -19.54 -6.06 -12.47
C SER A 50 -18.35 -6.77 -11.83
N LEU A 51 -17.39 -7.22 -12.65
CA LEU A 51 -16.16 -7.83 -12.16
C LEU A 51 -15.30 -6.84 -11.37
N ASN A 52 -15.17 -5.61 -11.86
CA ASN A 52 -14.49 -4.54 -11.16
C ASN A 52 -15.15 -4.22 -9.82
N SER A 53 -16.46 -4.22 -9.75
CA SER A 53 -17.20 -4.04 -8.49
C SER A 53 -16.88 -5.14 -7.48
N PHE A 54 -16.78 -6.40 -7.92
CA PHE A 54 -16.37 -7.50 -7.05
C PHE A 54 -14.94 -7.34 -6.56
N VAL A 55 -14.02 -6.95 -7.43
CA VAL A 55 -12.62 -6.71 -7.06
C VAL A 55 -12.51 -5.57 -6.04
N VAL A 56 -13.24 -4.49 -6.24
CA VAL A 56 -13.27 -3.36 -5.28
C VAL A 56 -13.86 -3.78 -3.95
N THR A 57 -14.98 -4.51 -3.97
CA THR A 57 -15.62 -5.02 -2.75
C THR A 57 -14.68 -5.95 -2.00
N TYR A 58 -13.95 -6.77 -2.72
CA TYR A 58 -12.95 -7.66 -2.12
C TYR A 58 -11.78 -6.88 -1.53
N ALA A 59 -11.19 -6.00 -2.29
CA ALA A 59 -10.13 -5.15 -1.79
C ALA A 59 -10.58 -4.44 -0.50
N ASN A 60 -11.81 -3.96 -0.46
CA ASN A 60 -12.39 -3.36 0.74
C ASN A 60 -12.61 -4.35 1.89
N SER A 61 -13.02 -5.60 1.60
CA SER A 61 -13.21 -6.63 2.64
C SER A 61 -11.90 -7.14 3.23
N GLN A 62 -10.82 -7.16 2.45
CA GLN A 62 -9.48 -7.50 2.93
C GLN A 62 -8.88 -6.40 3.83
N THR A 63 -9.51 -5.23 3.86
CA THR A 63 -9.06 -4.07 4.60
C THR A 63 -9.81 -3.87 5.91
N SER A 64 -9.99 -4.90 6.72
CA SER A 64 -10.23 -4.68 8.16
C SER A 64 -8.99 -4.08 8.84
N SER A 65 -7.88 -3.97 8.13
CA SER A 65 -6.66 -3.32 8.59
C SER A 65 -6.69 -1.84 8.22
N THR A 66 -6.40 -0.98 9.19
CA THR A 66 -6.20 0.46 9.03
C THR A 66 -4.89 0.81 8.31
N ALA A 67 -4.21 -0.18 7.73
CA ALA A 67 -2.93 0.01 7.06
C ALA A 67 -3.06 0.96 5.86
N LEU A 68 -2.07 1.82 5.68
CA LEU A 68 -1.96 2.68 4.52
C LEU A 68 -1.74 1.82 3.26
N LYS A 69 -2.53 2.06 2.23
CA LYS A 69 -2.44 1.33 0.97
C LYS A 69 -1.97 2.24 -0.15
N PRO A 70 -0.82 1.91 -0.76
CA PRO A 70 -0.27 2.69 -1.88
C PRO A 70 -1.28 2.92 -3.00
N TYR A 71 -2.08 1.91 -3.34
CA TYR A 71 -3.09 2.03 -4.38
C TYR A 71 -4.14 3.11 -4.05
N ASP A 72 -4.66 3.11 -2.83
CA ASP A 72 -5.66 4.10 -2.39
C ASP A 72 -5.07 5.51 -2.39
N LEU A 73 -3.89 5.65 -1.82
CA LEU A 73 -3.20 6.95 -1.72
C LEU A 73 -2.84 7.50 -3.10
N LYS A 74 -2.38 6.64 -4.02
CA LYS A 74 -2.09 7.02 -5.41
C LYS A 74 -3.35 7.55 -6.13
N ASN A 75 -4.51 7.02 -5.80
CA ASN A 75 -5.79 7.44 -6.38
C ASN A 75 -6.48 8.57 -5.58
N GLY A 76 -5.79 9.16 -4.62
CA GLY A 76 -6.30 10.28 -3.84
C GLY A 76 -7.23 9.88 -2.68
N ASN A 77 -7.38 8.59 -2.40
CA ASN A 77 -8.21 8.11 -1.31
C ASN A 77 -7.41 8.07 0.00
N TYR A 78 -7.72 9.00 0.90
CA TYR A 78 -7.06 9.10 2.21
C TYR A 78 -7.87 8.51 3.37
N LYS A 79 -8.95 7.76 3.11
CA LYS A 79 -9.82 7.19 4.16
C LYS A 79 -9.07 6.35 5.17
N LEU A 80 -8.02 5.64 4.74
CA LEU A 80 -7.19 4.83 5.62
C LEU A 80 -6.24 5.66 6.50
N THR A 81 -6.12 6.96 6.26
CA THR A 81 -5.35 7.88 7.10
C THR A 81 -6.18 8.46 8.23
N VAL A 82 -7.50 8.33 8.17
CA VAL A 82 -8.43 8.83 9.20
C VAL A 82 -8.07 8.22 10.55
N GLY A 83 -7.99 9.07 11.56
CA GLY A 83 -7.66 8.68 12.92
C GLY A 83 -6.66 9.62 13.57
N THR A 84 -6.14 9.22 14.71
CA THR A 84 -5.18 9.97 15.51
C THR A 84 -3.78 9.41 15.37
N TRP A 85 -2.85 10.30 15.07
CA TRP A 85 -1.43 10.00 14.91
C TRP A 85 -0.63 10.82 15.91
N LYS A 86 0.33 10.19 16.58
CA LYS A 86 1.08 10.79 17.68
C LYS A 86 2.59 10.62 17.49
N SER A 87 3.34 11.65 17.76
CA SER A 87 4.81 11.63 17.79
C SER A 87 5.36 11.31 19.17
N SER A 88 6.66 11.04 19.24
CA SER A 88 7.36 10.73 20.48
C SER A 88 7.29 11.84 21.54
N ASN A 89 7.17 13.10 21.12
CA ASN A 89 7.03 14.25 22.03
C ASN A 89 5.57 14.55 22.43
N GLY A 90 4.61 13.69 22.02
CA GLY A 90 3.21 13.82 22.39
C GLY A 90 2.37 14.72 21.49
N LYS A 91 2.93 15.36 20.48
CA LYS A 91 2.17 16.10 19.48
C LYS A 91 1.27 15.16 18.69
N THR A 92 0.13 15.65 18.26
CA THR A 92 -0.86 14.87 17.49
C THR A 92 -1.16 15.50 16.15
N ILE A 93 -1.45 14.64 15.20
CA ILE A 93 -2.12 14.95 13.94
C ILE A 93 -3.41 14.14 13.93
N ILE A 94 -4.54 14.79 13.65
CA ILE A 94 -5.82 14.12 13.52
C ILE A 94 -6.35 14.34 12.12
N ILE A 95 -6.74 13.25 11.46
CA ILE A 95 -7.39 13.28 10.15
C ILE A 95 -8.81 12.78 10.35
N THR A 96 -9.78 13.61 10.02
CA THR A 96 -11.18 13.30 10.24
C THR A 96 -11.85 12.71 9.00
N SER A 97 -12.94 11.98 9.20
CA SER A 97 -13.68 11.34 8.10
C SER A 97 -14.41 12.33 7.18
N ASP A 98 -14.63 13.56 7.66
CA ASP A 98 -15.23 14.66 6.89
C ASP A 98 -14.20 15.54 6.16
N GLY A 99 -12.94 15.12 6.13
CA GLY A 99 -11.90 15.76 5.31
C GLY A 99 -11.21 16.93 5.98
N GLN A 100 -11.06 16.92 7.29
CA GLN A 100 -10.30 17.91 8.03
C GLN A 100 -8.98 17.34 8.52
N LEU A 101 -7.96 18.18 8.55
CA LEU A 101 -6.66 17.94 9.17
C LEU A 101 -6.55 18.83 10.40
N GLU A 102 -6.42 18.24 11.57
CA GLU A 102 -6.04 18.96 12.79
C GLU A 102 -4.53 18.86 12.97
N LEU A 103 -3.88 20.00 12.96
CA LEU A 103 -2.43 20.14 13.02
C LEU A 103 -2.08 21.25 14.00
N TRP A 104 -1.32 20.93 15.04
CA TRP A 104 -0.87 21.91 16.04
C TRP A 104 -1.99 22.76 16.70
N GLY A 105 -3.16 22.14 16.86
CA GLY A 105 -4.32 22.83 17.46
C GLY A 105 -5.14 23.68 16.49
N SER A 106 -4.79 23.68 15.23
CA SER A 106 -5.57 24.33 14.16
C SER A 106 -6.15 23.28 13.21
N THR A 107 -7.32 23.58 12.64
CA THR A 107 -8.02 22.68 11.73
C THR A 107 -8.04 23.26 10.32
N TYR A 108 -7.70 22.42 9.35
CA TYR A 108 -7.59 22.79 7.95
C TYR A 108 -8.36 21.82 7.08
N PRO A 109 -9.09 22.30 6.04
CA PRO A 109 -9.66 21.41 5.03
C PRO A 109 -8.55 20.67 4.27
N ILE A 110 -8.69 19.37 4.10
CA ILE A 110 -7.81 18.58 3.22
C ILE A 110 -8.16 18.91 1.77
N ASP A 111 -7.15 19.23 0.97
CA ASP A 111 -7.31 19.45 -0.46
C ASP A 111 -7.23 18.13 -1.22
N LYS A 112 -6.09 17.45 -1.15
CA LYS A 112 -5.89 16.18 -1.86
C LYS A 112 -4.73 15.37 -1.31
N VAL A 113 -4.65 14.12 -1.75
CA VAL A 113 -3.48 13.26 -1.62
C VAL A 113 -2.94 12.94 -3.01
N SER A 114 -1.64 13.03 -3.18
CA SER A 114 -0.95 12.74 -4.44
C SER A 114 0.38 12.04 -4.19
N SER A 115 0.91 11.38 -5.21
CA SER A 115 2.26 10.80 -5.14
C SER A 115 3.31 11.88 -4.91
N ASN A 116 4.26 11.60 -4.04
CA ASN A 116 5.41 12.48 -3.86
C ASN A 116 6.27 12.46 -5.14
N GLN A 117 6.68 13.64 -5.61
CA GLN A 117 7.43 13.75 -6.85
C GLN A 117 8.91 13.35 -6.71
N TYR A 118 9.43 13.32 -5.50
CA TYR A 118 10.86 13.08 -5.22
C TYR A 118 11.13 11.68 -4.67
N VAL A 119 10.19 11.12 -3.91
CA VAL A 119 10.36 9.84 -3.23
C VAL A 119 9.26 8.89 -3.66
N SER A 120 9.63 7.80 -4.33
CA SER A 120 8.68 6.78 -4.78
C SER A 120 8.04 6.05 -3.61
N GLY A 121 6.73 5.84 -3.67
CA GLY A 121 5.97 5.13 -2.66
C GLY A 121 5.59 5.96 -1.43
N ILE A 122 5.98 7.23 -1.40
CA ILE A 122 5.54 8.22 -0.42
C ILE A 122 4.47 9.09 -1.07
N TYR A 123 3.53 9.56 -0.28
CA TYR A 123 2.40 10.37 -0.74
C TYR A 123 2.33 11.67 0.06
N THR A 124 1.90 12.72 -0.59
CA THR A 124 1.76 14.05 0.03
C THR A 124 0.28 14.34 0.23
N LEU A 125 -0.09 14.66 1.47
CA LEU A 125 -1.40 15.21 1.81
C LEU A 125 -1.27 16.72 1.83
N THR A 126 -2.03 17.39 0.96
CA THR A 126 -2.12 18.84 0.90
C THR A 126 -3.41 19.32 1.58
N TYR A 127 -3.31 20.46 2.24
CA TYR A 127 -4.42 21.07 2.95
C TYR A 127 -4.46 22.58 2.69
N VAL A 128 -5.60 23.19 2.91
CA VAL A 128 -5.83 24.61 2.67
C VAL A 128 -5.55 25.39 3.94
N ASP A 129 -4.50 26.22 3.91
CA ASP A 129 -4.21 27.18 4.95
C ASP A 129 -4.43 28.59 4.38
N SER A 130 -5.47 29.26 4.86
CA SER A 130 -5.82 30.62 4.47
C SER A 130 -4.85 31.68 4.99
N SER A 131 -4.02 31.35 5.97
CA SER A 131 -3.05 32.29 6.57
C SER A 131 -1.83 32.53 5.68
N GLN A 132 -1.61 31.70 4.66
CA GLN A 132 -0.47 31.75 3.72
C GLN A 132 0.93 31.74 4.39
N VAL A 133 1.00 31.38 5.65
CA VAL A 133 2.26 31.16 6.34
C VAL A 133 2.69 29.72 6.09
N GLY A 134 3.71 29.52 5.32
CA GLY A 134 4.29 28.29 4.80
C GLY A 134 3.79 27.00 5.45
N ASN A 135 3.08 26.18 4.69
CA ASN A 135 2.49 24.93 5.16
C ASN A 135 3.57 23.91 5.52
N THR A 136 3.39 23.21 6.63
CA THR A 136 4.20 22.04 6.95
C THR A 136 3.84 20.91 6.00
N PRO A 137 4.80 20.35 5.23
CA PRO A 137 4.54 19.19 4.38
C PRO A 137 4.08 18.00 5.23
N ILE A 138 2.98 17.37 4.82
CA ILE A 138 2.45 16.15 5.42
C ILE A 138 2.70 15.00 4.45
N GLN A 139 3.59 14.11 4.80
CA GLN A 139 3.94 12.95 3.98
C GLN A 139 3.38 11.67 4.61
N LEU A 140 2.69 10.90 3.81
CA LEU A 140 2.11 9.61 4.18
C LEU A 140 3.07 8.52 3.75
N CYS A 141 3.63 7.80 4.72
CA CYS A 141 4.67 6.81 4.51
C CYS A 141 4.12 5.42 4.86
N PRO A 142 3.71 4.63 3.86
CA PRO A 142 3.25 3.26 4.10
C PRO A 142 4.35 2.39 4.69
N LYS A 143 3.95 1.42 5.50
CA LYS A 143 4.82 0.38 6.05
C LYS A 143 5.69 -0.26 4.97
N GLY A 144 6.96 -0.43 5.26
CA GLY A 144 7.95 -1.05 4.37
C GLY A 144 8.55 -0.09 3.32
N ILE A 145 8.08 1.15 3.25
CA ILE A 145 8.58 2.15 2.30
C ILE A 145 9.50 3.13 3.04
N SER A 146 10.74 3.27 2.56
CA SER A 146 11.67 4.26 3.07
C SER A 146 11.30 5.65 2.54
N ASP A 147 11.36 6.63 3.42
CA ASP A 147 11.23 8.06 3.07
C ASP A 147 12.59 8.72 2.77
N GLY A 148 13.66 7.92 2.75
CA GLY A 148 15.03 8.38 2.54
C GLY A 148 15.73 8.83 3.83
N SER A 149 15.06 8.72 4.98
CA SER A 149 15.62 8.97 6.30
C SER A 149 15.83 7.66 7.06
N ASP A 150 16.86 7.61 7.88
CA ASP A 150 17.14 6.47 8.77
C ASP A 150 16.47 6.60 10.14
N VAL A 151 15.70 7.67 10.36
CA VAL A 151 15.13 8.02 11.67
C VAL A 151 13.78 7.37 11.91
N GLY A 152 12.92 7.34 10.89
CA GLY A 152 11.56 6.80 11.02
C GLY A 152 11.52 5.27 11.09
N ASP A 153 10.54 4.73 11.84
CA ASP A 153 10.30 3.27 11.91
C ASP A 153 9.58 2.77 10.65
N ASN A 154 10.35 2.27 9.70
CA ASN A 154 9.83 1.73 8.43
C ASN A 154 8.98 0.46 8.61
N SER A 155 8.97 -0.17 9.79
CA SER A 155 8.12 -1.33 10.07
C SER A 155 6.67 -0.96 10.32
N LYS A 156 6.36 0.34 10.35
CA LYS A 156 5.02 0.89 10.61
C LYS A 156 4.60 1.90 9.56
N ASP A 157 3.28 2.02 9.39
CA ASP A 157 2.71 3.19 8.74
C ASP A 157 3.01 4.43 9.58
N ARG A 158 3.38 5.52 8.92
CA ARG A 158 3.74 6.75 9.61
C ARG A 158 3.39 7.99 8.79
N ILE A 159 3.21 9.08 9.48
CA ILE A 159 3.14 10.41 8.89
C ILE A 159 4.43 11.14 9.23
N LEU A 160 5.10 11.69 8.23
CA LEU A 160 6.22 12.59 8.40
C LEU A 160 5.75 14.03 8.22
N ALA A 161 5.91 14.86 9.24
CA ALA A 161 5.51 16.26 9.24
C ALA A 161 6.68 17.13 9.72
N THR A 162 7.41 17.73 8.79
CA THR A 162 8.53 18.63 9.07
C THR A 162 8.84 19.54 7.89
N ASN A 163 9.33 20.73 8.18
CA ASN A 163 9.90 21.68 7.22
C ASN A 163 11.43 21.60 7.14
N GLY A 164 12.04 20.72 7.91
CA GLY A 164 13.50 20.60 8.02
C GLY A 164 13.97 19.17 7.92
N VAL A 165 15.15 18.92 8.47
CA VAL A 165 15.72 17.57 8.56
C VAL A 165 14.84 16.73 9.49
N PRO A 166 14.41 15.54 9.08
CA PRO A 166 13.61 14.66 9.92
C PRO A 166 14.33 14.27 11.22
N SER A 167 13.58 14.30 12.32
CA SER A 167 13.99 13.78 13.63
C SER A 167 12.91 12.81 14.11
N GLU A 168 13.13 12.08 15.20
CA GLU A 168 12.11 11.17 15.75
C GLU A 168 10.77 11.87 16.04
N GLU A 169 10.83 13.15 16.46
CA GLU A 169 9.64 13.96 16.73
C GLU A 169 8.88 14.38 15.48
N SER A 170 9.48 14.22 14.30
CA SER A 170 8.83 14.51 13.01
C SER A 170 7.91 13.41 12.53
N TYR A 171 8.01 12.21 13.14
CA TYR A 171 7.23 11.03 12.77
C TYR A 171 6.07 10.82 13.72
N PHE A 172 4.91 10.58 13.14
CA PHE A 172 3.66 10.33 13.82
C PHE A 172 3.17 8.93 13.48
N TYR A 173 2.84 8.17 14.51
CA TYR A 173 2.35 6.80 14.39
C TYR A 173 0.93 6.72 14.89
N ARG A 174 0.14 5.83 14.31
CA ARG A 174 -1.26 5.65 14.68
C ARG A 174 -1.40 5.21 16.15
N VAL A 175 -2.38 5.75 16.84
CA VAL A 175 -2.65 5.46 18.25
C VAL A 175 -4.08 4.96 18.52
N ASP A 176 -4.91 4.87 17.49
CA ASP A 176 -6.28 4.35 17.52
C ASP A 176 -6.46 3.11 16.64
#